data_647f5318c0625c3950d243c1eb70a285
#
_entry.id   647f5318c0625c3950d243c1eb70a285
#
_cell.length_a   1.000
_cell.length_b   1.000
_cell.length_c   1.000
_cell.angle_alpha   90.00
_cell.angle_beta   90.00
_cell.angle_gamma   90.00
#
_symmetry.space_group_name_H-M   'P 1'
#
loop_
_entity.id
_entity.type
_entity.pdbx_description
1 polymer ?
#
loop_
_entity_poly.entity_id
_entity_poly.type
_entity_poly.pdbx_seq_one_letter_code
_entity_poly.pdbx_strand_id
1 'polypeptide(L)'
;ILRLGKEANAKAEELRTGAYREEAGRAAIARSQRQAATDARQADAVLEEAAKKSTVLADAMESLASSIVAFKHLRAVVDAHTPTEETSKVAGSLKKQLDLYGISVQRYWAATLVGPDCRRFLQYYEKILQGIAADMESVGHPESECTDFVNRHTAVLKPLSTVVHLTRKTEMLNRETDMPELRDACTQFGVAWRRSFPHRNGLTPKGHIVEAHVADFVEMYGTAGVFGEDGAEAIHVSDAACRRIVRQ
;
A
#
# COMPACT_ATOMS: atom_id res chain seq x y z
N ILE A 1 -13.29 14.25 38.55
CA ILE A 1 -13.98 13.82 37.31
C ILE A 1 -13.97 14.95 36.28
N LEU A 2 -14.38 16.19 36.64
CA LEU A 2 -14.42 17.34 35.71
C LEU A 2 -13.03 17.76 35.18
N ARG A 3 -11.96 17.58 35.96
CA ARG A 3 -10.59 17.90 35.56
C ARG A 3 -10.05 16.89 34.54
N LEU A 4 -10.28 15.59 34.78
CA LEU A 4 -9.93 14.51 33.85
C LEU A 4 -10.67 14.61 32.50
N GLY A 5 -11.92 15.05 32.53
CA GLY A 5 -12.68 15.29 31.31
C GLY A 5 -12.15 16.45 30.46
N LYS A 6 -11.65 17.51 31.09
CA LYS A 6 -11.02 18.64 30.37
C LYS A 6 -9.66 18.27 29.79
N GLU A 7 -8.86 17.51 30.51
CA GLU A 7 -7.56 17.03 30.01
C GLU A 7 -7.72 16.01 28.88
N ALA A 8 -8.72 15.13 28.95
CA ALA A 8 -9.06 14.20 27.89
C ALA A 8 -9.54 14.91 26.62
N ASN A 9 -10.36 15.96 26.75
CA ASN A 9 -10.82 16.76 25.61
C ASN A 9 -9.69 17.58 24.98
N ALA A 10 -8.79 18.19 25.76
CA ALA A 10 -7.63 18.89 25.25
C ALA A 10 -6.70 17.94 24.46
N LYS A 11 -6.49 16.73 24.97
CA LYS A 11 -5.66 15.71 24.31
C LYS A 11 -6.31 15.14 23.04
N ALA A 12 -7.63 15.03 23.02
CA ALA A 12 -8.39 14.66 21.81
C ALA A 12 -8.33 15.74 20.74
N GLU A 13 -8.23 17.00 21.13
CA GLU A 13 -8.11 18.13 20.21
C GLU A 13 -6.70 18.26 19.63
N GLU A 14 -5.66 18.00 20.40
CA GLU A 14 -4.28 17.86 19.92
C GLU A 14 -4.14 16.69 18.91
N LEU A 15 -4.80 15.58 19.16
CA LEU A 15 -4.84 14.44 18.23
C LEU A 15 -5.54 14.78 16.92
N ARG A 16 -6.54 15.66 16.95
CA ARG A 16 -7.25 16.13 15.76
C ARG A 16 -6.44 17.11 14.90
N THR A 17 -5.51 17.84 15.47
CA THR A 17 -4.68 18.82 14.75
C THR A 17 -3.53 18.19 13.97
N GLY A 18 -3.31 16.88 14.09
CA GLY A 18 -2.26 16.16 13.35
C GLY A 18 -0.86 16.29 13.91
N ALA A 19 -0.57 17.32 14.70
CA ALA A 19 0.75 17.56 15.29
C ALA A 19 1.21 16.42 16.20
N TYR A 20 0.30 15.88 17.01
CA TYR A 20 0.60 14.78 17.92
C TYR A 20 0.92 13.47 17.19
N ARG A 21 0.28 13.22 16.02
CA ARG A 21 0.57 12.03 15.21
C ARG A 21 1.95 12.08 14.58
N GLU A 22 2.38 13.25 14.12
CA GLU A 22 3.73 13.43 13.56
C GLU A 22 4.81 13.29 14.64
N GLU A 23 4.56 13.83 15.83
CA GLU A 23 5.50 13.76 16.95
C GLU A 23 5.57 12.34 17.52
N ALA A 24 4.43 11.66 17.68
CA ALA A 24 4.37 10.26 18.06
C ALA A 24 5.03 9.35 17.03
N GLY A 25 4.85 9.62 15.74
CA GLY A 25 5.51 8.90 14.65
C GLY A 25 7.04 9.09 14.68
N ARG A 26 7.51 10.34 14.84
CA ARG A 26 8.94 10.65 14.98
C ARG A 26 9.54 10.04 16.23
N ALA A 27 8.82 10.09 17.36
CA ALA A 27 9.24 9.47 18.61
C ALA A 27 9.26 7.93 18.54
N ALA A 28 8.34 7.31 17.79
CA ALA A 28 8.33 5.87 17.53
C ALA A 28 9.52 5.44 16.65
N ILE A 29 9.78 6.19 15.59
CA ILE A 29 10.94 5.96 14.71
C ILE A 29 12.26 6.15 15.48
N ALA A 30 12.37 7.22 16.27
CA ALA A 30 13.55 7.48 17.09
C ALA A 30 13.77 6.40 18.17
N ARG A 31 12.69 5.86 18.76
CA ARG A 31 12.77 4.72 19.68
C ARG A 31 13.22 3.45 18.99
N SER A 32 12.67 3.15 17.82
CA SER A 32 13.07 1.99 17.01
C SER A 32 14.54 2.07 16.57
N GLN A 33 14.99 3.24 16.15
CA GLN A 33 16.41 3.48 15.79
C GLN A 33 17.34 3.35 16.99
N ARG A 34 16.94 3.86 18.16
CA ARG A 34 17.72 3.71 19.41
C ARG A 34 17.76 2.26 19.86
N GLN A 35 16.63 1.53 19.78
CA GLN A 35 16.57 0.12 20.11
C GLN A 35 17.49 -0.67 19.17
N ALA A 36 17.39 -0.47 17.88
CA ALA A 36 18.26 -1.12 16.89
C ALA A 36 19.76 -0.83 17.12
N ALA A 37 20.08 0.41 17.51
CA ALA A 37 21.46 0.77 17.87
C ALA A 37 21.95 0.13 19.16
N THR A 38 21.04 -0.07 20.14
CA THR A 38 21.35 -0.76 21.41
C THR A 38 21.55 -2.25 21.17
N ASP A 39 20.66 -2.86 20.38
CA ASP A 39 20.74 -4.28 20.02
C ASP A 39 22.01 -4.59 19.21
N ALA A 40 22.40 -3.69 18.31
CA ALA A 40 23.65 -3.80 17.56
C ALA A 40 24.89 -3.74 18.50
N ARG A 41 24.90 -2.81 19.48
CA ARG A 41 26.00 -2.71 20.46
C ARG A 41 26.07 -3.92 21.39
N GLN A 42 24.92 -4.47 21.78
CA GLN A 42 24.88 -5.71 22.57
C GLN A 42 25.38 -6.92 21.77
N ALA A 43 25.02 -7.02 20.49
CA ALA A 43 25.53 -8.05 19.59
C ALA A 43 27.05 -7.95 19.42
N ASP A 44 27.58 -6.73 19.23
CA ASP A 44 29.03 -6.50 19.12
C ASP A 44 29.76 -6.90 20.44
N ALA A 45 29.22 -6.55 21.59
CA ALA A 45 29.82 -6.89 22.90
C ALA A 45 29.81 -8.41 23.16
N VAL A 46 28.74 -9.10 22.77
CA VAL A 46 28.64 -10.58 22.85
C VAL A 46 29.63 -11.23 21.90
N LEU A 47 29.78 -10.72 20.68
CA LEU A 47 30.76 -11.20 19.71
C LEU A 47 32.20 -10.99 20.18
N GLU A 48 32.48 -9.84 20.80
CA GLU A 48 33.80 -9.52 21.36
C GLU A 48 34.18 -10.41 22.55
N GLU A 49 33.22 -10.70 23.44
CA GLU A 49 33.42 -11.62 24.57
C GLU A 49 33.55 -13.08 24.11
N ALA A 50 32.78 -13.45 23.12
CA ALA A 50 32.82 -14.77 22.53
C ALA A 50 34.15 -15.02 21.77
N ALA A 51 34.66 -14.03 21.05
CA ALA A 51 35.95 -14.08 20.36
C ALA A 51 37.13 -14.35 21.31
N LYS A 52 37.04 -13.90 22.55
CA LYS A 52 38.04 -14.12 23.60
C LYS A 52 38.03 -15.55 24.15
N LYS A 53 37.03 -16.34 23.89
CA LYS A 53 36.81 -17.63 24.54
C LYS A 53 36.99 -18.91 23.66
N SER A 54 37.11 -18.80 22.35
CA SER A 54 37.19 -20.04 21.53
C SER A 54 37.62 -19.78 20.08
N THR A 55 38.48 -20.65 19.56
CA THR A 55 38.87 -20.72 18.13
C THR A 55 37.70 -21.01 17.18
N VAL A 56 36.69 -21.74 17.65
CA VAL A 56 35.46 -22.02 16.88
C VAL A 56 34.68 -20.72 16.57
N LEU A 57 34.87 -19.71 17.38
CA LEU A 57 34.24 -18.40 17.17
C LEU A 57 34.97 -17.56 16.13
N ALA A 58 36.26 -17.77 15.93
CA ALA A 58 37.00 -17.10 14.84
C ALA A 58 36.42 -17.53 13.48
N ASP A 59 36.11 -18.81 13.30
CA ASP A 59 35.48 -19.32 12.07
C ASP A 59 34.05 -18.76 11.88
N ALA A 60 33.32 -18.59 12.96
CA ALA A 60 32.00 -17.97 12.92
C ALA A 60 32.07 -16.46 12.60
N MET A 61 33.08 -15.76 13.10
CA MET A 61 33.33 -14.35 12.77
C MET A 61 33.79 -14.18 11.32
N GLU A 62 34.59 -15.10 10.79
CA GLU A 62 35.00 -15.11 9.38
C GLU A 62 33.80 -15.36 8.45
N SER A 63 32.91 -16.29 8.85
CA SER A 63 31.63 -16.54 8.18
C SER A 63 30.72 -15.30 8.23
N LEU A 64 30.66 -14.61 9.36
CA LEU A 64 29.88 -13.39 9.54
C LEU A 64 30.49 -12.23 8.70
N ALA A 65 31.81 -12.09 8.67
CA ALA A 65 32.49 -11.13 7.83
C ALA A 65 32.23 -11.38 6.34
N SER A 66 32.25 -12.65 5.92
CA SER A 66 31.90 -13.06 4.56
C SER A 66 30.43 -12.74 4.23
N SER A 67 29.52 -12.93 5.19
CA SER A 67 28.10 -12.57 5.05
C SER A 67 27.90 -11.05 4.96
N ILE A 68 28.67 -10.26 5.71
CA ILE A 68 28.65 -8.79 5.63
C ILE A 68 29.16 -8.29 4.29
N VAL A 69 30.21 -8.93 3.75
CA VAL A 69 30.71 -8.62 2.40
C VAL A 69 29.67 -8.98 1.34
N ALA A 70 29.04 -10.15 1.47
CA ALA A 70 27.93 -10.54 0.58
C ALA A 70 26.74 -9.59 0.68
N PHE A 71 26.39 -9.14 1.88
CA PHE A 71 25.33 -8.14 2.10
C PHE A 71 25.70 -6.77 1.51
N LYS A 72 26.96 -6.32 1.67
CA LYS A 72 27.46 -5.10 1.01
C LYS A 72 27.43 -5.24 -0.50
N HIS A 73 27.73 -6.42 -1.04
CA HIS A 73 27.66 -6.68 -2.48
C HIS A 73 26.21 -6.70 -2.97
N LEU A 74 25.30 -7.35 -2.23
CA LEU A 74 23.85 -7.30 -2.49
C LEU A 74 23.31 -5.87 -2.42
N ARG A 75 23.75 -5.09 -1.44
CA ARG A 75 23.40 -3.67 -1.32
C ARG A 75 23.94 -2.85 -2.49
N ALA A 76 25.17 -3.07 -2.90
CA ALA A 76 25.75 -2.41 -4.07
C ALA A 76 25.01 -2.82 -5.37
N VAL A 77 24.55 -4.07 -5.47
CA VAL A 77 23.69 -4.53 -6.58
C VAL A 77 22.30 -3.88 -6.50
N VAL A 78 21.73 -3.72 -5.31
CA VAL A 78 20.46 -3.01 -5.10
C VAL A 78 20.62 -1.51 -5.34
N ASP A 79 21.73 -0.91 -4.91
CA ASP A 79 22.03 0.52 -5.11
C ASP A 79 22.46 0.80 -6.58
N ALA A 80 23.06 -0.18 -7.28
CA ALA A 80 23.30 -0.13 -8.73
C ALA A 80 21.98 -0.31 -9.55
N HIS A 81 20.91 -0.83 -8.92
CA HIS A 81 19.53 -0.68 -9.38
C HIS A 81 18.92 0.63 -8.86
N THR A 82 19.72 1.70 -8.76
CA THR A 82 19.18 3.05 -8.91
C THR A 82 18.31 3.02 -10.16
N PRO A 83 17.07 3.55 -10.11
CA PRO A 83 16.18 3.49 -11.27
C PRO A 83 17.00 3.93 -12.48
N THR A 84 17.20 3.00 -13.41
CA THR A 84 17.82 3.33 -14.69
C THR A 84 17.02 4.49 -15.26
N GLU A 85 17.61 5.29 -16.10
CA GLU A 85 16.90 6.39 -16.76
C GLU A 85 15.58 5.89 -17.40
N GLU A 86 15.53 4.63 -17.82
CA GLU A 86 14.36 3.90 -18.30
C GLU A 86 13.31 3.66 -17.21
N THR A 87 13.70 3.20 -16.02
CA THR A 87 12.75 3.03 -14.88
C THR A 87 12.20 4.39 -14.42
N SER A 88 12.99 5.44 -14.50
CA SER A 88 12.57 6.81 -14.26
C SER A 88 11.57 7.28 -15.32
N LYS A 89 11.76 6.88 -16.59
CA LYS A 89 10.84 7.20 -17.69
C LYS A 89 9.49 6.49 -17.52
N VAL A 90 9.50 5.20 -17.16
CA VAL A 90 8.26 4.44 -16.89
C VAL A 90 7.51 4.99 -15.67
N ALA A 91 8.20 5.35 -14.59
CA ALA A 91 7.58 6.01 -13.44
C ALA A 91 7.00 7.39 -13.83
N GLY A 92 7.68 8.13 -14.70
CA GLY A 92 7.19 9.37 -15.31
C GLY A 92 5.94 9.14 -16.16
N SER A 93 5.88 8.04 -16.91
CA SER A 93 4.71 7.66 -17.69
C SER A 93 3.50 7.38 -16.82
N LEU A 94 3.65 6.60 -15.75
CA LEU A 94 2.54 6.38 -14.80
C LEU A 94 1.99 7.71 -14.28
N LYS A 95 2.84 8.61 -13.83
CA LYS A 95 2.41 9.94 -13.36
C LYS A 95 1.66 10.71 -14.44
N LYS A 96 2.20 10.77 -15.66
CA LYS A 96 1.56 11.41 -16.82
C LYS A 96 0.16 10.84 -17.08
N GLN A 97 0.02 9.51 -17.08
CA GLN A 97 -1.26 8.84 -17.28
C GLN A 97 -2.23 9.14 -16.13
N LEU A 98 -1.80 9.12 -14.88
CA LEU A 98 -2.63 9.48 -13.73
C LEU A 98 -3.14 10.93 -13.83
N ASP A 99 -2.26 11.87 -14.19
CA ASP A 99 -2.60 13.29 -14.36
C ASP A 99 -3.63 13.49 -15.48
N LEU A 100 -3.53 12.75 -16.60
CA LEU A 100 -4.51 12.79 -17.71
C LEU A 100 -5.95 12.45 -17.27
N TYR A 101 -6.08 11.55 -16.30
CA TYR A 101 -7.39 11.14 -15.76
C TYR A 101 -7.74 11.86 -14.45
N GLY A 102 -6.99 12.91 -14.07
CA GLY A 102 -7.21 13.68 -12.86
C GLY A 102 -7.09 12.86 -11.59
N ILE A 103 -6.14 11.92 -11.56
CA ILE A 103 -5.87 11.04 -10.43
C ILE A 103 -4.67 11.58 -9.67
N SER A 104 -4.89 11.93 -8.40
CA SER A 104 -3.86 12.52 -7.55
C SER A 104 -3.24 11.48 -6.63
N VAL A 105 -1.90 11.44 -6.59
CA VAL A 105 -1.14 10.60 -5.67
C VAL A 105 -0.86 11.39 -4.39
N GLN A 106 -1.31 10.88 -3.26
CA GLN A 106 -1.16 11.56 -1.98
C GLN A 106 0.28 11.42 -1.47
N ARG A 107 1.01 12.53 -1.39
CA ARG A 107 2.42 12.56 -0.94
C ARG A 107 2.57 12.14 0.52
N TYR A 108 1.61 12.47 1.37
CA TYR A 108 1.62 12.15 2.81
C TYR A 108 1.50 10.67 3.14
N TRP A 109 0.96 9.86 2.21
CA TRP A 109 0.69 8.44 2.42
C TRP A 109 1.57 7.56 1.54
N ALA A 110 2.87 7.83 1.50
CA ALA A 110 3.84 7.04 0.74
C ALA A 110 3.46 6.86 -0.74
N ALA A 111 2.99 7.93 -1.38
CA ALA A 111 2.57 7.94 -2.78
C ALA A 111 1.43 6.95 -3.08
N THR A 112 0.45 6.81 -2.18
CA THR A 112 -0.73 5.97 -2.38
C THR A 112 -1.90 6.74 -2.99
N LEU A 113 -2.80 6.02 -3.62
CA LEU A 113 -4.11 6.52 -4.03
C LEU A 113 -5.09 6.34 -2.86
N VAL A 114 -6.01 7.28 -2.69
CA VAL A 114 -7.03 7.22 -1.64
C VAL A 114 -8.43 7.45 -2.22
N GLY A 115 -9.42 6.84 -1.61
CA GLY A 115 -10.84 7.06 -1.86
C GLY A 115 -11.22 7.29 -3.33
N PRO A 116 -11.60 8.53 -3.70
CA PRO A 116 -12.05 8.87 -5.05
C PRO A 116 -11.01 8.59 -6.13
N ASP A 117 -9.71 8.75 -5.82
CA ASP A 117 -8.62 8.52 -6.78
C ASP A 117 -8.42 7.03 -7.07
N CYS A 118 -8.56 6.15 -6.06
CA CYS A 118 -8.58 4.70 -6.28
C CYS A 118 -9.71 4.28 -7.23
N ARG A 119 -10.90 4.87 -7.05
CA ARG A 119 -12.05 4.58 -7.92
C ARG A 119 -11.81 5.01 -9.35
N ARG A 120 -11.33 6.25 -9.51
CA ARG A 120 -11.02 6.79 -10.82
C ARG A 120 -9.93 5.98 -11.51
N PHE A 121 -8.93 5.54 -10.77
CA PHE A 121 -7.91 4.62 -11.28
C PHE A 121 -8.53 3.31 -11.79
N LEU A 122 -9.39 2.66 -11.00
CA LEU A 122 -10.06 1.42 -11.41
C LEU A 122 -11.05 1.63 -12.57
N GLN A 123 -11.61 2.82 -12.73
CA GLN A 123 -12.45 3.15 -13.88
C GLN A 123 -11.65 3.29 -15.18
N TYR A 124 -10.41 3.76 -15.11
CA TYR A 124 -9.59 4.07 -16.28
C TYR A 124 -8.34 3.18 -16.43
N TYR A 125 -8.20 2.14 -15.60
CA TYR A 125 -6.97 1.33 -15.54
C TYR A 125 -6.54 0.77 -16.91
N GLU A 126 -7.47 0.34 -17.75
CA GLU A 126 -7.14 -0.20 -19.07
C GLU A 126 -6.45 0.85 -19.95
N LYS A 127 -7.01 2.06 -19.99
CA LYS A 127 -6.44 3.18 -20.75
C LYS A 127 -5.10 3.62 -20.18
N ILE A 128 -4.98 3.65 -18.86
CA ILE A 128 -3.73 3.99 -18.16
C ILE A 128 -2.65 2.96 -18.50
N LEU A 129 -2.95 1.66 -18.43
CA LEU A 129 -2.00 0.60 -18.77
C LEU A 129 -1.58 0.66 -20.24
N GLN A 130 -2.51 0.89 -21.15
CA GLN A 130 -2.22 1.06 -22.57
C GLN A 130 -1.33 2.28 -22.84
N GLY A 131 -1.61 3.40 -22.16
CA GLY A 131 -0.78 4.61 -22.27
C GLY A 131 0.64 4.39 -21.74
N ILE A 132 0.81 3.65 -20.64
CA ILE A 132 2.13 3.26 -20.12
C ILE A 132 2.84 2.34 -21.13
N ALA A 133 2.15 1.34 -21.68
CA ALA A 133 2.72 0.43 -22.67
C ALA A 133 3.21 1.18 -23.91
N ALA A 134 2.43 2.13 -24.43
CA ALA A 134 2.84 2.98 -25.55
C ALA A 134 4.07 3.84 -25.21
N ASP A 135 4.15 4.39 -24.01
CA ASP A 135 5.33 5.12 -23.56
C ASP A 135 6.55 4.18 -23.39
N MET A 136 6.36 2.91 -22.96
CA MET A 136 7.41 1.88 -22.91
C MET A 136 7.94 1.56 -24.32
N GLU A 137 7.06 1.34 -25.28
CA GLU A 137 7.45 1.12 -26.68
C GLU A 137 8.25 2.30 -27.23
N SER A 138 7.82 3.53 -26.92
CA SER A 138 8.50 4.75 -27.39
C SER A 138 9.93 4.90 -26.88
N VAL A 139 10.28 4.24 -25.76
CA VAL A 139 11.64 4.22 -25.20
C VAL A 139 12.40 2.94 -25.53
N GLY A 140 11.84 2.07 -26.39
CA GLY A 140 12.52 0.93 -26.98
C GLY A 140 12.26 -0.42 -26.30
N HIS A 141 11.26 -0.52 -25.40
CA HIS A 141 10.87 -1.83 -24.87
C HIS A 141 10.23 -2.68 -25.98
N PRO A 142 10.52 -4.00 -26.02
CA PRO A 142 9.89 -4.90 -26.97
C PRO A 142 8.35 -4.95 -26.81
N GLU A 143 7.61 -5.06 -27.89
CA GLU A 143 6.15 -5.19 -27.90
C GLU A 143 5.66 -6.32 -27.00
N SER A 144 6.41 -7.43 -26.94
CA SER A 144 6.10 -8.58 -26.08
C SER A 144 6.13 -8.21 -24.58
N GLU A 145 7.08 -7.38 -24.15
CA GLU A 145 7.16 -6.90 -22.75
C GLU A 145 6.02 -5.94 -22.44
N CYS A 146 5.70 -5.05 -23.36
CA CYS A 146 4.60 -4.10 -23.22
C CYS A 146 3.25 -4.83 -23.11
N THR A 147 3.04 -5.83 -23.98
CA THR A 147 1.85 -6.69 -23.95
C THR A 147 1.78 -7.50 -22.65
N ASP A 148 2.88 -8.10 -22.21
CA ASP A 148 2.93 -8.84 -20.93
C ASP A 148 2.66 -7.94 -19.72
N PHE A 149 3.20 -6.72 -19.74
CA PHE A 149 2.90 -5.70 -18.72
C PHE A 149 1.39 -5.43 -18.64
N VAL A 150 0.74 -5.13 -19.76
CA VAL A 150 -0.70 -4.86 -19.81
C VAL A 150 -1.50 -6.07 -19.31
N ASN A 151 -1.18 -7.26 -19.82
CA ASN A 151 -1.90 -8.48 -19.48
C ASN A 151 -1.80 -8.83 -17.99
N ARG A 152 -0.60 -8.76 -17.42
CA ARG A 152 -0.38 -9.05 -15.99
C ARG A 152 -1.15 -8.10 -15.08
N HIS A 153 -1.12 -6.81 -15.37
CA HIS A 153 -1.81 -5.83 -14.55
C HIS A 153 -3.33 -5.88 -14.75
N THR A 154 -3.80 -6.06 -15.99
CA THR A 154 -5.22 -6.24 -16.30
C THR A 154 -5.80 -7.46 -15.58
N ALA A 155 -5.08 -8.59 -15.57
CA ALA A 155 -5.52 -9.80 -14.88
C ALA A 155 -5.84 -9.57 -13.40
N VAL A 156 -5.13 -8.65 -12.74
CA VAL A 156 -5.34 -8.30 -11.32
C VAL A 156 -6.39 -7.19 -11.17
N LEU A 157 -6.31 -6.14 -11.98
CA LEU A 157 -7.14 -4.94 -11.82
C LEU A 157 -8.59 -5.17 -12.25
N LYS A 158 -8.82 -6.03 -13.24
CA LYS A 158 -10.17 -6.34 -13.72
C LYS A 158 -11.06 -6.96 -12.61
N PRO A 159 -10.69 -8.08 -11.97
CA PRO A 159 -11.49 -8.62 -10.87
C PRO A 159 -11.54 -7.66 -9.68
N LEU A 160 -10.48 -6.92 -9.35
CA LEU A 160 -10.52 -5.92 -8.29
C LEU A 160 -11.51 -4.81 -8.58
N SER A 161 -11.62 -4.36 -9.83
CA SER A 161 -12.61 -3.36 -10.26
C SER A 161 -14.04 -3.88 -10.07
N THR A 162 -14.31 -5.15 -10.40
CA THR A 162 -15.61 -5.81 -10.16
C THR A 162 -15.93 -5.85 -8.66
N VAL A 163 -14.97 -6.28 -7.83
CA VAL A 163 -15.16 -6.28 -6.36
C VAL A 163 -15.52 -4.90 -5.85
N VAL A 164 -14.76 -3.86 -6.23
CA VAL A 164 -15.02 -2.48 -5.79
C VAL A 164 -16.36 -1.97 -6.31
N HIS A 165 -16.74 -2.30 -7.55
CA HIS A 165 -18.04 -1.93 -8.10
C HIS A 165 -19.20 -2.53 -7.30
N LEU A 166 -19.17 -3.83 -7.05
CA LEU A 166 -20.24 -4.53 -6.33
C LEU A 166 -20.31 -4.13 -4.86
N THR A 167 -19.17 -4.04 -4.17
CA THR A 167 -19.13 -3.71 -2.74
C THR A 167 -19.54 -2.26 -2.44
N ARG A 168 -19.62 -1.40 -3.44
CA ARG A 168 -20.08 -0.01 -3.28
C ARG A 168 -21.56 0.19 -3.50
N LYS A 169 -22.27 -0.79 -4.00
CA LYS A 169 -23.73 -0.70 -4.09
C LYS A 169 -24.28 -0.51 -2.68
N THR A 170 -25.06 0.53 -2.48
CA THR A 170 -25.77 0.79 -1.21
C THR A 170 -27.02 -0.08 -1.06
N GLU A 171 -27.49 -0.59 -2.18
CA GLU A 171 -28.59 -1.54 -2.26
C GLU A 171 -28.10 -2.95 -1.94
N MET A 172 -28.99 -3.79 -1.46
CA MET A 172 -28.68 -5.19 -1.23
C MET A 172 -28.30 -5.89 -2.55
N LEU A 173 -27.18 -6.59 -2.53
CA LEU A 173 -26.74 -7.35 -3.69
C LEU A 173 -27.71 -8.50 -3.99
N ASN A 174 -27.98 -8.70 -5.28
CA ASN A 174 -28.78 -9.83 -5.73
C ASN A 174 -28.04 -11.14 -5.46
N ARG A 175 -28.70 -12.07 -4.73
CA ARG A 175 -28.11 -13.35 -4.33
C ARG A 175 -27.84 -14.29 -5.49
N GLU A 176 -28.60 -14.18 -6.58
CA GLU A 176 -28.49 -15.08 -7.72
C GLU A 176 -27.49 -14.61 -8.77
N THR A 177 -27.27 -13.29 -8.86
CA THR A 177 -26.38 -12.69 -9.89
C THR A 177 -25.15 -12.02 -9.28
N ASP A 178 -25.34 -11.06 -8.36
CA ASP A 178 -24.23 -10.25 -7.85
C ASP A 178 -23.32 -11.04 -6.90
N MET A 179 -23.89 -11.92 -6.06
CA MET A 179 -23.09 -12.67 -5.08
C MET A 179 -22.16 -13.70 -5.72
N PRO A 180 -22.59 -14.51 -6.69
CA PRO A 180 -21.66 -15.37 -7.43
C PRO A 180 -20.57 -14.59 -8.15
N GLU A 181 -20.91 -13.46 -8.80
CA GLU A 181 -19.95 -12.60 -9.47
C GLU A 181 -18.93 -12.03 -8.48
N LEU A 182 -19.36 -11.58 -7.30
CA LEU A 182 -18.47 -11.08 -6.25
C LEU A 182 -17.49 -12.16 -5.75
N ARG A 183 -18.00 -13.38 -5.47
CA ARG A 183 -17.16 -14.51 -5.02
C ARG A 183 -16.12 -14.89 -6.07
N ASP A 184 -16.53 -14.97 -7.32
CA ASP A 184 -15.64 -15.26 -8.44
C ASP A 184 -14.58 -14.17 -8.59
N ALA A 185 -14.96 -12.91 -8.58
CA ALA A 185 -14.03 -11.79 -8.67
C ALA A 185 -13.03 -11.75 -7.51
N CYS A 186 -13.46 -12.02 -6.26
CA CYS A 186 -12.56 -12.12 -5.11
C CYS A 186 -11.52 -13.23 -5.30
N THR A 187 -11.97 -14.41 -5.74
CA THR A 187 -11.10 -15.56 -6.00
C THR A 187 -10.13 -15.28 -7.15
N GLN A 188 -10.64 -14.75 -8.28
CA GLN A 188 -9.82 -14.42 -9.44
C GLN A 188 -8.75 -13.37 -9.10
N PHE A 189 -9.07 -12.37 -8.28
CA PHE A 189 -8.11 -11.39 -7.81
C PHE A 189 -6.91 -12.04 -7.10
N GLY A 190 -7.17 -12.93 -6.14
CA GLY A 190 -6.11 -13.62 -5.39
C GLY A 190 -5.23 -14.52 -6.26
N VAL A 191 -5.86 -15.29 -7.16
CA VAL A 191 -5.15 -16.15 -8.12
C VAL A 191 -4.30 -15.32 -9.08
N ALA A 192 -4.88 -14.28 -9.67
CA ALA A 192 -4.19 -13.40 -10.60
C ALA A 192 -3.02 -12.68 -9.95
N TRP A 193 -3.17 -12.20 -8.70
CA TRP A 193 -2.10 -11.56 -7.95
C TRP A 193 -0.89 -12.49 -7.79
N ARG A 194 -1.09 -13.71 -7.29
CA ARG A 194 -0.01 -14.67 -7.08
C ARG A 194 0.68 -15.06 -8.38
N ARG A 195 -0.07 -15.18 -9.45
CA ARG A 195 0.47 -15.49 -10.79
C ARG A 195 1.26 -14.32 -11.38
N SER A 196 0.73 -13.10 -11.25
CA SER A 196 1.32 -11.91 -11.86
C SER A 196 2.53 -11.38 -11.10
N PHE A 197 2.59 -11.61 -9.78
CA PHE A 197 3.64 -11.09 -8.89
C PHE A 197 4.25 -12.18 -8.00
N PRO A 198 4.83 -13.25 -8.58
CA PRO A 198 5.34 -14.41 -7.81
C PRO A 198 6.48 -14.05 -6.85
N HIS A 199 7.21 -12.96 -7.13
CA HIS A 199 8.28 -12.44 -6.28
C HIS A 199 7.77 -11.70 -5.02
N ARG A 200 6.49 -11.41 -4.95
CA ARG A 200 5.85 -10.86 -3.76
C ARG A 200 5.43 -12.02 -2.86
N ASN A 201 5.85 -12.00 -1.59
CA ASN A 201 5.51 -13.03 -0.59
C ASN A 201 4.02 -12.98 -0.24
N GLY A 202 3.17 -13.46 -1.18
CA GLY A 202 1.73 -13.54 -0.99
C GLY A 202 0.99 -12.21 -1.21
N LEU A 203 -0.27 -12.20 -0.78
CA LEU A 203 -1.13 -11.02 -0.79
C LEU A 203 -0.76 -10.08 0.36
N THR A 204 -0.94 -8.79 0.13
CA THR A 204 -0.94 -7.83 1.24
C THR A 204 -2.10 -8.14 2.20
N PRO A 205 -2.05 -7.69 3.48
CA PRO A 205 -3.17 -7.90 4.40
C PRO A 205 -4.52 -7.42 3.85
N LYS A 206 -4.55 -6.27 3.15
CA LYS A 206 -5.76 -5.78 2.48
C LYS A 206 -6.19 -6.68 1.31
N GLY A 207 -5.23 -7.19 0.53
CA GLY A 207 -5.51 -8.13 -0.56
C GLY A 207 -6.07 -9.45 -0.03
N HIS A 208 -5.57 -9.94 1.10
CA HIS A 208 -6.12 -11.12 1.76
C HIS A 208 -7.58 -10.89 2.23
N ILE A 209 -7.89 -9.73 2.78
CA ILE A 209 -9.27 -9.39 3.14
C ILE A 209 -10.17 -9.43 1.91
N VAL A 210 -9.73 -8.89 0.78
CA VAL A 210 -10.50 -8.92 -0.48
C VAL A 210 -10.75 -10.36 -0.92
N GLU A 211 -9.71 -11.21 -0.94
CA GLU A 211 -9.84 -12.60 -1.40
C GLU A 211 -10.70 -13.45 -0.48
N ALA A 212 -10.48 -13.36 0.84
CA ALA A 212 -10.98 -14.35 1.79
C ALA A 212 -12.23 -13.91 2.56
N HIS A 213 -12.49 -12.61 2.71
CA HIS A 213 -13.48 -12.14 3.68
C HIS A 213 -14.57 -11.23 3.09
N VAL A 214 -14.30 -10.52 1.99
CA VAL A 214 -15.26 -9.53 1.45
C VAL A 214 -16.56 -10.18 1.02
N ALA A 215 -16.50 -11.31 0.32
CA ALA A 215 -17.72 -11.98 -0.15
C ALA A 215 -18.58 -12.50 1.03
N ASP A 216 -17.95 -13.08 2.05
CA ASP A 216 -18.66 -13.59 3.24
C ASP A 216 -19.27 -12.44 4.06
N PHE A 217 -18.56 -11.32 4.17
CA PHE A 217 -19.08 -10.12 4.80
C PHE A 217 -20.35 -9.61 4.09
N VAL A 218 -20.28 -9.49 2.75
CA VAL A 218 -21.42 -9.03 1.95
C VAL A 218 -22.57 -10.02 1.99
N GLU A 219 -22.30 -11.32 2.01
CA GLU A 219 -23.36 -12.33 2.16
C GLU A 219 -24.08 -12.22 3.51
N MET A 220 -23.34 -11.91 4.57
CA MET A 220 -23.88 -11.75 5.92
C MET A 220 -24.75 -10.49 6.05
N TYR A 221 -24.33 -9.37 5.48
CA TYR A 221 -24.95 -8.06 5.66
C TYR A 221 -25.76 -7.57 4.45
N GLY A 222 -25.71 -8.28 3.32
CA GLY A 222 -26.41 -7.96 2.07
C GLY A 222 -25.73 -6.91 1.21
N THR A 223 -24.88 -6.07 1.78
CA THR A 223 -24.11 -5.03 1.10
C THR A 223 -22.90 -4.61 1.95
N ALA A 224 -21.85 -4.10 1.33
CA ALA A 224 -20.76 -3.41 2.03
C ALA A 224 -20.84 -1.88 1.86
N GLY A 225 -21.59 -1.37 0.88
CA GLY A 225 -21.63 0.05 0.54
C GLY A 225 -22.19 0.95 1.65
N VAL A 226 -23.07 0.42 2.50
CA VAL A 226 -23.62 1.15 3.67
C VAL A 226 -22.58 1.38 4.77
N PHE A 227 -21.55 0.54 4.81
CA PHE A 227 -20.48 0.62 5.81
C PHE A 227 -19.24 1.39 5.29
N GLY A 228 -19.31 1.89 4.05
CA GLY A 228 -18.23 2.67 3.45
C GLY A 228 -18.08 4.04 4.11
N GLU A 229 -16.83 4.51 4.22
CA GLU A 229 -16.51 5.84 4.77
C GLU A 229 -17.04 7.00 3.90
N ASP A 230 -17.40 6.72 2.63
CA ASP A 230 -17.91 7.72 1.68
C ASP A 230 -19.14 8.48 2.23
N GLY A 231 -20.02 7.79 2.96
CA GLY A 231 -21.18 8.41 3.61
C GLY A 231 -20.80 9.33 4.76
N ALA A 232 -19.85 8.92 5.58
CA ALA A 232 -19.33 9.72 6.70
C ALA A 232 -18.55 10.94 6.18
N GLU A 233 -17.73 10.79 5.14
CA GLU A 233 -17.04 11.91 4.48
C GLU A 233 -18.00 12.91 3.84
N ALA A 234 -19.07 12.46 3.19
CA ALA A 234 -20.11 13.31 2.63
C ALA A 234 -20.83 14.13 3.71
N ILE A 235 -21.09 13.55 4.88
CA ILE A 235 -21.67 14.26 6.04
C ILE A 235 -20.71 15.33 6.54
N HIS A 236 -19.40 15.03 6.63
CA HIS A 236 -18.39 16.01 7.06
C HIS A 236 -18.26 17.18 6.10
N VAL A 237 -18.30 16.93 4.79
CA VAL A 237 -18.29 18.00 3.77
C VAL A 237 -19.56 18.83 3.85
N SER A 238 -20.72 18.22 4.02
CA SER A 238 -22.00 18.90 4.19
C SER A 238 -22.03 19.75 5.46
N ASP A 239 -21.57 19.22 6.60
CA ASP A 239 -21.49 19.96 7.88
C ASP A 239 -20.52 21.15 7.78
N ALA A 240 -19.37 20.96 7.14
CA ALA A 240 -18.42 22.06 6.90
C ALA A 240 -19.00 23.17 6.00
N ALA A 241 -19.81 22.81 5.00
CA ALA A 241 -20.51 23.78 4.15
C ALA A 241 -21.60 24.54 4.93
N CYS A 242 -22.40 23.82 5.73
CA CYS A 242 -23.41 24.42 6.60
C CYS A 242 -22.81 25.38 7.62
N ARG A 243 -21.70 25.04 8.25
CA ARG A 243 -20.98 25.92 9.20
C ARG A 243 -20.42 27.19 8.56
N ARG A 244 -20.07 27.15 7.26
CA ARG A 244 -19.64 28.36 6.52
C ARG A 244 -20.80 29.29 6.26
N ILE A 245 -22.00 28.78 5.94
CA ILE A 245 -23.20 29.56 5.69
C ILE A 245 -23.69 30.26 6.97
N VAL A 246 -23.60 29.59 8.12
CA VAL A 246 -24.04 30.17 9.43
C VAL A 246 -23.08 31.25 9.96
N ARG A 247 -21.86 31.36 9.43
CA ARG A 247 -20.85 32.34 9.84
C ARG A 247 -20.80 33.60 8.95
N GLN A 248 -21.62 33.66 7.91
CA GLN A 248 -21.87 34.85 7.09
C GLN A 248 -23.13 35.57 7.56
#